data_c12a2c2babf7d49e527e92247463b3e3
#
_entry.id   c12a2c2babf7d49e527e92247463b3e3
#
_cell.length_a   1.000
_cell.length_b   1.000
_cell.length_c   1.000
_cell.angle_alpha   90.00
_cell.angle_beta   90.00
_cell.angle_gamma   90.00
#
_symmetry.space_group_name_H-M   'P 1'
#
loop_
_entity.id
_entity.type
_entity.pdbx_description
1 polymer ?
#
loop_
_entity_poly.entity_id
_entity_poly.type
_entity_poly.pdbx_seq_one_letter_code
_entity_poly.pdbx_strand_id
1 'polypeptide(L)'
;VTPESFYLSRRSLLGGALAGVAASSLPRWASADDAARYADVEPGKAPGWFAEKLPGTKWQAVTVKDEAITPFKDATHYNNFYEFGTDKGDPAANAGSLKTEPWSVVIDGEVAKPGRYALEDFMKPYQLEERIYRLRCVEAWSMVIPWMGFPISALLKHVEPTSKAKYIRFETLQDPKSMPGQRSSFGLIDWPYVEGLRLDEAMNPLAILAVGMYGRELPNQNGAPLRLVVPWKYGFKSVKSIVRISLVSEQPKTTWQSIAANEYGFYANVNPTVDHPRWTQARERRLPSGLFSPNVRETQMFNGYSDEVAALYTGLDLRKNY
;
A
#
# COMPACT_ATOMS: atom_id res chain seq x y z
N VAL A 1 -42.75 32.91 -24.83
CA VAL A 1 -41.38 33.26 -24.41
C VAL A 1 -41.28 32.91 -22.93
N THR A 2 -40.58 31.85 -22.61
CA THR A 2 -40.42 31.33 -21.25
C THR A 2 -39.36 32.18 -20.53
N PRO A 3 -39.65 32.71 -19.32
CA PRO A 3 -38.71 33.57 -18.62
C PRO A 3 -37.38 32.86 -18.34
N GLU A 4 -36.29 33.62 -18.40
CA GLU A 4 -34.92 33.14 -18.24
C GLU A 4 -34.69 32.45 -16.87
N SER A 5 -35.44 32.83 -15.84
CA SER A 5 -35.44 32.18 -14.52
C SER A 5 -35.84 30.67 -14.52
N PHE A 6 -36.59 30.25 -15.55
CA PHE A 6 -36.98 28.84 -15.69
C PHE A 6 -35.86 27.95 -16.28
N TYR A 7 -34.92 28.57 -17.02
CA TYR A 7 -33.76 27.84 -17.57
C TYR A 7 -32.67 27.60 -16.52
N LEU A 8 -32.51 28.53 -15.59
CA LEU A 8 -31.55 28.39 -14.49
C LEU A 8 -31.98 27.34 -13.47
N SER A 9 -33.31 27.20 -13.25
CA SER A 9 -33.81 26.18 -12.34
C SER A 9 -33.69 24.74 -12.90
N ARG A 10 -33.73 24.58 -14.24
CA ARG A 10 -33.49 23.25 -14.87
C ARG A 10 -32.05 22.79 -14.79
N ARG A 11 -31.09 23.71 -14.89
CA ARG A 11 -29.66 23.39 -14.73
C ARG A 11 -29.32 22.99 -13.28
N SER A 12 -29.90 23.69 -12.30
CA SER A 12 -29.73 23.34 -10.90
C SER A 12 -30.43 22.03 -10.52
N LEU A 13 -31.59 21.72 -11.15
CA LEU A 13 -32.26 20.42 -10.97
C LEU A 13 -31.49 19.27 -11.60
N LEU A 14 -30.87 19.47 -12.77
CA LEU A 14 -30.03 18.45 -13.41
C LEU A 14 -28.69 18.30 -12.66
N GLY A 15 -28.11 19.37 -12.16
CA GLY A 15 -26.94 19.29 -11.29
C GLY A 15 -27.22 18.61 -9.95
N GLY A 16 -28.38 18.89 -9.36
CA GLY A 16 -28.84 18.22 -8.13
C GLY A 16 -29.20 16.74 -8.34
N ALA A 17 -29.80 16.40 -9.52
CA ALA A 17 -30.11 15.01 -9.84
C ALA A 17 -28.85 14.18 -10.15
N LEU A 18 -27.83 14.76 -10.80
CA LEU A 18 -26.55 14.09 -11.04
C LEU A 18 -25.73 13.94 -9.74
N ALA A 19 -25.75 14.93 -8.86
CA ALA A 19 -25.16 14.81 -7.53
C ALA A 19 -25.91 13.79 -6.66
N GLY A 20 -27.26 13.73 -6.78
CA GLY A 20 -28.08 12.73 -6.10
C GLY A 20 -27.85 11.30 -6.60
N VAL A 21 -27.65 11.11 -7.92
CA VAL A 21 -27.35 9.78 -8.49
C VAL A 21 -25.90 9.37 -8.15
N ALA A 22 -24.93 10.29 -8.16
CA ALA A 22 -23.57 10.01 -7.70
C ALA A 22 -23.53 9.68 -6.20
N ALA A 23 -24.31 10.41 -5.38
CA ALA A 23 -24.42 10.11 -3.94
C ALA A 23 -25.17 8.80 -3.66
N SER A 24 -26.11 8.39 -4.54
CA SER A 24 -26.82 7.10 -4.40
C SER A 24 -26.01 5.90 -4.88
N SER A 25 -24.96 6.13 -5.69
CA SER A 25 -24.00 5.09 -6.09
C SER A 25 -22.82 4.95 -5.11
N LEU A 26 -22.64 5.91 -4.21
CA LEU A 26 -21.69 5.78 -3.11
C LEU A 26 -22.24 4.80 -2.07
N PRO A 27 -21.41 3.89 -1.55
CA PRO A 27 -21.83 2.98 -0.49
C PRO A 27 -22.38 3.78 0.71
N ARG A 28 -23.46 3.31 1.31
CA ARG A 28 -24.18 3.98 2.43
C ARG A 28 -23.36 4.24 3.70
N TRP A 29 -22.11 3.77 3.75
CA TRP A 29 -21.21 3.85 4.89
C TRP A 29 -20.31 5.10 4.87
N ALA A 30 -20.09 5.73 3.73
CA ALA A 30 -19.36 6.98 3.68
C ALA A 30 -20.20 8.07 4.36
N SER A 31 -19.64 8.76 5.34
CA SER A 31 -20.24 10.02 5.79
C SER A 31 -20.17 11.04 4.65
N ALA A 32 -20.97 12.08 4.71
CA ALA A 32 -20.89 13.16 3.70
C ALA A 32 -19.48 13.77 3.65
N ASP A 33 -18.79 13.84 4.79
CA ASP A 33 -17.42 14.34 4.89
C ASP A 33 -16.40 13.36 4.28
N ASP A 34 -16.60 12.04 4.46
CA ASP A 34 -15.71 11.03 3.89
C ASP A 34 -15.88 10.93 2.37
N ALA A 35 -17.11 11.06 1.86
CA ALA A 35 -17.38 11.13 0.44
C ALA A 35 -16.79 12.39 -0.21
N ALA A 36 -16.82 13.53 0.50
CA ALA A 36 -16.22 14.77 0.05
C ALA A 36 -14.69 14.71 0.01
N ARG A 37 -14.07 13.93 0.90
CA ARG A 37 -12.61 13.74 0.96
C ARG A 37 -12.03 13.15 -0.33
N TYR A 38 -12.79 12.31 -1.04
CA TYR A 38 -12.37 11.60 -2.24
C TYR A 38 -13.24 11.93 -3.46
N ALA A 39 -13.84 13.12 -3.49
CA ALA A 39 -14.76 13.52 -4.57
C ALA A 39 -14.11 13.60 -5.96
N ASP A 40 -12.78 13.77 -6.02
CA ASP A 40 -11.98 13.77 -7.24
C ASP A 40 -11.51 12.38 -7.68
N VAL A 41 -11.83 11.34 -6.91
CA VAL A 41 -11.43 9.96 -7.21
C VAL A 41 -12.52 9.26 -8.00
N GLU A 42 -12.20 8.87 -9.24
CA GLU A 42 -13.13 8.11 -10.06
C GLU A 42 -13.44 6.75 -9.39
N PRO A 43 -14.74 6.33 -9.36
CA PRO A 43 -15.11 5.01 -8.87
C PRO A 43 -14.39 3.92 -9.65
N GLY A 44 -13.86 2.92 -8.93
CA GLY A 44 -13.27 1.74 -9.54
C GLY A 44 -14.32 0.70 -9.91
N LYS A 45 -13.85 -0.40 -10.51
CA LYS A 45 -14.64 -1.62 -10.71
C LYS A 45 -14.39 -2.56 -9.54
N ALA A 46 -14.94 -2.22 -8.37
CA ALA A 46 -14.75 -3.01 -7.17
C ALA A 46 -15.23 -4.45 -7.36
N PRO A 47 -14.40 -5.47 -7.02
CA PRO A 47 -14.88 -6.85 -6.91
C PRO A 47 -16.08 -6.95 -5.97
N GLY A 48 -16.99 -7.89 -6.22
CA GLY A 48 -18.21 -8.05 -5.42
C GLY A 48 -17.91 -8.15 -3.91
N TRP A 49 -16.90 -8.95 -3.53
CA TRP A 49 -16.50 -9.12 -2.13
C TRP A 49 -16.00 -7.81 -1.48
N PHE A 50 -15.35 -6.93 -2.26
CA PHE A 50 -14.89 -5.64 -1.76
C PHE A 50 -16.08 -4.70 -1.54
N ALA A 51 -16.99 -4.61 -2.52
CA ALA A 51 -18.20 -3.81 -2.42
C ALA A 51 -19.07 -4.21 -1.21
N GLU A 52 -19.18 -5.52 -0.91
CA GLU A 52 -19.89 -6.02 0.27
C GLU A 52 -19.25 -5.61 1.60
N LYS A 53 -17.92 -5.50 1.64
CA LYS A 53 -17.18 -5.13 2.86
C LYS A 53 -17.12 -3.63 3.13
N LEU A 54 -17.23 -2.82 2.11
CA LEU A 54 -17.14 -1.36 2.22
C LEU A 54 -18.11 -0.76 3.26
N PRO A 55 -19.39 -1.21 3.35
CA PRO A 55 -20.34 -0.64 4.33
C PRO A 55 -19.92 -0.81 5.80
N GLY A 56 -19.09 -1.81 6.10
CA GLY A 56 -18.60 -2.07 7.44
C GLY A 56 -17.21 -1.48 7.74
N THR A 57 -16.64 -0.69 6.84
CA THR A 57 -15.30 -0.13 7.02
C THR A 57 -15.24 0.79 8.24
N LYS A 58 -14.24 0.58 9.09
CA LYS A 58 -13.91 1.51 10.17
C LYS A 58 -13.05 2.63 9.61
N TRP A 59 -13.62 3.81 9.58
CA TRP A 59 -12.90 5.03 9.25
C TRP A 59 -12.10 5.47 10.48
N GLN A 60 -10.78 5.55 10.32
CA GLN A 60 -9.96 6.10 11.38
C GLN A 60 -9.77 7.60 11.20
N ALA A 61 -9.74 8.32 12.31
CA ALA A 61 -9.29 9.70 12.32
C ALA A 61 -7.88 9.78 11.69
N VAL A 62 -7.61 10.86 10.96
CA VAL A 62 -6.32 11.11 10.32
C VAL A 62 -5.21 10.93 11.35
N THR A 63 -4.38 9.90 11.18
CA THR A 63 -3.26 9.62 12.09
C THR A 63 -2.08 10.56 11.87
N VAL A 64 -2.07 11.26 10.74
CA VAL A 64 -1.03 12.21 10.36
C VAL A 64 -1.59 13.61 10.52
N LYS A 65 -1.40 14.20 11.68
CA LYS A 65 -1.84 15.58 11.97
C LYS A 65 -1.19 16.55 10.99
N ASP A 66 -2.00 17.45 10.44
CA ASP A 66 -1.61 18.62 9.64
C ASP A 66 -0.89 18.29 8.30
N GLU A 67 -0.95 17.06 7.80
CA GLU A 67 -0.43 16.71 6.49
C GLU A 67 -1.55 16.46 5.47
N ALA A 68 -1.47 17.15 4.34
CA ALA A 68 -2.40 16.95 3.23
C ALA A 68 -2.22 15.55 2.63
N ILE A 69 -3.33 14.88 2.34
CA ILE A 69 -3.35 13.65 1.56
C ILE A 69 -2.81 13.95 0.16
N THR A 70 -1.91 13.10 -0.33
CA THR A 70 -1.40 13.20 -1.71
C THR A 70 -2.55 13.02 -2.69
N PRO A 71 -2.67 13.84 -3.75
CA PRO A 71 -3.71 13.65 -4.76
C PRO A 71 -3.67 12.24 -5.36
N PHE A 72 -4.84 11.65 -5.61
CA PHE A 72 -4.97 10.30 -6.16
C PHE A 72 -4.16 10.10 -7.44
N LYS A 73 -4.16 11.10 -8.33
CA LYS A 73 -3.39 11.07 -9.57
C LYS A 73 -1.89 10.89 -9.32
N ASP A 74 -1.32 11.63 -8.35
CA ASP A 74 0.11 11.51 -8.03
C ASP A 74 0.42 10.15 -7.40
N ALA A 75 -0.45 9.67 -6.48
CA ALA A 75 -0.28 8.38 -5.84
C ALA A 75 -0.40 7.19 -6.80
N THR A 76 -1.12 7.34 -7.90
CA THR A 76 -1.35 6.26 -8.88
C THR A 76 -0.47 6.34 -10.13
N HIS A 77 0.21 7.48 -10.38
CA HIS A 77 1.05 7.69 -11.58
C HIS A 77 2.52 7.94 -11.26
N TYR A 78 2.91 7.85 -10.01
CA TYR A 78 4.31 7.95 -9.58
C TYR A 78 4.64 6.75 -8.70
N ASN A 79 5.00 5.63 -9.34
CA ASN A 79 5.13 4.33 -8.67
C ASN A 79 6.48 3.69 -8.95
N ASN A 80 6.95 2.87 -8.00
CA ASN A 80 7.99 1.87 -8.21
C ASN A 80 7.31 0.49 -8.16
N PHE A 81 7.13 -0.13 -9.32
CA PHE A 81 6.63 -1.48 -9.46
C PHE A 81 7.32 -2.13 -10.66
N TYR A 82 8.52 -2.64 -10.42
CA TYR A 82 9.47 -3.06 -11.45
C TYR A 82 8.94 -4.18 -12.35
N GLU A 83 7.96 -4.92 -11.88
CA GLU A 83 7.21 -5.91 -12.66
C GLU A 83 6.52 -5.29 -13.90
N PHE A 84 6.27 -3.97 -13.86
CA PHE A 84 5.64 -3.23 -14.97
C PHE A 84 6.56 -2.25 -15.67
N GLY A 85 7.80 -2.09 -15.20
CA GLY A 85 8.81 -1.20 -15.77
C GLY A 85 9.58 -0.42 -14.72
N THR A 86 10.60 0.30 -15.16
CA THR A 86 11.58 0.97 -14.29
C THR A 86 11.30 2.45 -14.08
N ASP A 87 10.60 3.09 -14.99
CA ASP A 87 10.21 4.50 -14.86
C ASP A 87 8.98 4.66 -13.97
N LYS A 88 8.84 5.83 -13.35
CA LYS A 88 7.75 6.08 -12.38
C LYS A 88 6.36 6.02 -13.00
N GLY A 89 6.24 6.31 -14.30
CA GLY A 89 4.98 6.25 -15.04
C GLY A 89 4.67 4.86 -15.63
N ASP A 90 5.66 3.99 -15.75
CA ASP A 90 5.52 2.67 -16.37
C ASP A 90 4.44 1.80 -15.71
N PRO A 91 4.37 1.71 -14.37
CA PRO A 91 3.33 0.91 -13.75
C PRO A 91 1.92 1.37 -14.08
N ALA A 92 1.67 2.67 -14.11
CA ALA A 92 0.36 3.21 -14.50
C ALA A 92 0.01 2.91 -15.97
N ALA A 93 1.01 2.94 -16.86
CA ALA A 93 0.82 2.66 -18.28
C ALA A 93 0.65 1.16 -18.57
N ASN A 94 1.35 0.29 -17.86
CA ASN A 94 1.50 -1.13 -18.21
C ASN A 94 0.68 -2.09 -17.33
N ALA A 95 0.24 -1.68 -16.14
CA ALA A 95 -0.43 -2.59 -15.20
C ALA A 95 -1.85 -2.99 -15.60
N GLY A 96 -2.41 -2.42 -16.68
CA GLY A 96 -3.73 -2.79 -17.20
C GLY A 96 -3.84 -4.26 -17.63
N SER A 97 -2.72 -4.93 -17.89
CA SER A 97 -2.67 -6.37 -18.22
C SER A 97 -2.85 -7.29 -17.01
N LEU A 98 -2.65 -6.80 -15.78
CA LEU A 98 -2.80 -7.60 -14.56
C LEU A 98 -4.27 -7.96 -14.32
N LYS A 99 -4.52 -9.25 -14.23
CA LYS A 99 -5.84 -9.78 -13.81
C LYS A 99 -5.82 -10.01 -12.32
N THR A 100 -6.72 -9.34 -11.62
CA THR A 100 -6.87 -9.43 -10.15
C THR A 100 -7.98 -10.39 -9.73
N GLU A 101 -8.72 -10.95 -10.68
CA GLU A 101 -9.77 -11.96 -10.48
C GLU A 101 -9.67 -13.08 -11.53
N PRO A 102 -9.75 -14.36 -11.11
CA PRO A 102 -9.70 -14.82 -9.72
C PRO A 102 -8.30 -14.65 -9.10
N TRP A 103 -8.22 -14.41 -7.79
CA TRP A 103 -6.95 -14.32 -7.07
C TRP A 103 -6.91 -15.27 -5.89
N SER A 104 -5.75 -15.84 -5.60
CA SER A 104 -5.57 -16.69 -4.42
C SER A 104 -4.25 -16.40 -3.73
N VAL A 105 -4.26 -16.58 -2.41
CA VAL A 105 -3.08 -16.44 -1.55
C VAL A 105 -2.75 -17.79 -0.92
N VAL A 106 -1.51 -18.21 -1.03
CA VAL A 106 -0.99 -19.39 -0.32
C VAL A 106 -0.45 -18.94 1.02
N ILE A 107 -0.87 -19.63 2.08
CA ILE A 107 -0.32 -19.49 3.44
C ILE A 107 0.34 -20.80 3.80
N ASP A 108 1.62 -20.77 4.19
CA ASP A 108 2.39 -21.97 4.51
C ASP A 108 3.53 -21.70 5.52
N GLY A 109 4.38 -22.71 5.69
CA GLY A 109 5.51 -22.68 6.62
C GLY A 109 5.09 -22.98 8.06
N GLU A 110 5.62 -22.25 9.01
CA GLU A 110 5.46 -22.43 10.44
C GLU A 110 4.09 -21.92 10.94
N VAL A 111 3.00 -22.51 10.46
CA VAL A 111 1.59 -22.21 10.81
C VAL A 111 0.80 -23.49 11.09
N ALA A 112 -0.19 -23.40 11.96
CA ALA A 112 -1.10 -24.53 12.23
C ALA A 112 -2.18 -24.70 11.14
N LYS A 113 -2.51 -23.62 10.42
CA LYS A 113 -3.57 -23.60 9.39
C LYS A 113 -3.02 -23.17 8.03
N PRO A 114 -2.21 -24.02 7.37
CA PRO A 114 -1.75 -23.75 6.01
C PRO A 114 -2.90 -23.94 5.01
N GLY A 115 -2.79 -23.29 3.84
CA GLY A 115 -3.78 -23.47 2.78
C GLY A 115 -3.59 -22.51 1.62
N ARG A 116 -4.38 -22.76 0.56
CA ARG A 116 -4.59 -21.81 -0.53
C ARG A 116 -6.00 -21.27 -0.40
N TYR A 117 -6.10 -19.97 -0.25
CA TYR A 117 -7.36 -19.27 -0.04
C TYR A 117 -7.67 -18.42 -1.28
N ALA A 118 -8.88 -18.53 -1.84
CA ALA A 118 -9.39 -17.52 -2.75
C ALA A 118 -9.47 -16.18 -2.01
N LEU A 119 -9.20 -15.07 -2.69
CA LEU A 119 -9.07 -13.77 -2.00
C LEU A 119 -10.36 -13.37 -1.28
N GLU A 120 -11.51 -13.64 -1.88
CA GLU A 120 -12.83 -13.43 -1.26
C GLU A 120 -13.01 -14.20 0.04
N ASP A 121 -12.58 -15.47 0.09
CA ASP A 121 -12.63 -16.29 1.30
C ASP A 121 -11.58 -15.84 2.33
N PHE A 122 -10.39 -15.50 1.86
CA PHE A 122 -9.33 -14.93 2.67
C PHE A 122 -9.78 -13.66 3.39
N MET A 123 -10.55 -12.81 2.72
CA MET A 123 -11.01 -11.54 3.25
C MET A 123 -12.23 -11.66 4.20
N LYS A 124 -13.00 -12.76 4.15
CA LYS A 124 -14.25 -12.92 4.93
C LYS A 124 -14.13 -12.57 6.42
N PRO A 125 -13.12 -13.08 7.18
CA PRO A 125 -13.05 -12.86 8.62
C PRO A 125 -12.61 -11.44 9.03
N TYR A 126 -12.14 -10.61 8.09
CA TYR A 126 -11.52 -9.33 8.43
C TYR A 126 -12.46 -8.16 8.12
N GLN A 127 -12.56 -7.23 9.07
CA GLN A 127 -13.18 -5.93 8.86
C GLN A 127 -12.16 -4.99 8.22
N LEU A 128 -12.59 -4.21 7.23
CA LEU A 128 -11.73 -3.18 6.64
C LEU A 128 -11.62 -1.97 7.56
N GLU A 129 -10.43 -1.39 7.58
CA GLU A 129 -10.10 -0.14 8.25
C GLU A 129 -9.41 0.80 7.26
N GLU A 130 -9.76 2.07 7.29
CA GLU A 130 -8.98 3.09 6.61
C GLU A 130 -7.81 3.52 7.50
N ARG A 131 -6.63 3.61 6.91
CA ARG A 131 -5.41 4.05 7.56
C ARG A 131 -4.70 5.08 6.69
N ILE A 132 -4.67 6.33 7.13
CA ILE A 132 -3.95 7.39 6.43
C ILE A 132 -2.52 7.40 6.90
N TYR A 133 -1.59 6.97 6.05
CA TYR A 133 -0.19 6.77 6.40
C TYR A 133 0.75 7.56 5.51
N ARG A 134 1.86 8.02 6.10
CA ARG A 134 3.04 8.42 5.34
C ARG A 134 3.63 7.22 4.61
N LEU A 135 4.04 7.43 3.38
CA LEU A 135 4.85 6.50 2.58
C LEU A 135 6.17 7.20 2.27
N ARG A 136 7.30 6.56 2.56
CA ARG A 136 8.64 7.06 2.26
C ARG A 136 9.39 6.07 1.36
N CYS A 137 9.77 6.50 0.18
CA CYS A 137 10.62 5.71 -0.71
C CYS A 137 12.10 5.90 -0.34
N VAL A 138 12.89 4.85 -0.49
CA VAL A 138 14.35 4.92 -0.35
C VAL A 138 14.98 5.97 -1.29
N GLU A 139 14.35 6.27 -2.42
CA GLU A 139 14.74 7.30 -3.39
C GLU A 139 14.42 8.75 -2.94
N ALA A 140 14.23 8.97 -1.66
CA ALA A 140 14.01 10.28 -1.04
C ALA A 140 12.77 11.05 -1.52
N TRP A 141 11.70 10.37 -1.93
CA TRP A 141 10.39 10.97 -2.14
C TRP A 141 9.35 10.35 -1.21
N SER A 142 8.26 11.06 -0.96
CA SER A 142 7.23 10.64 0.00
C SER A 142 5.83 11.09 -0.39
N MET A 143 4.84 10.42 0.20
CA MET A 143 3.41 10.66 0.02
C MET A 143 2.68 10.51 1.37
N VAL A 144 1.42 10.93 1.41
CA VAL A 144 0.43 10.56 2.44
C VAL A 144 -0.72 9.88 1.74
N ILE A 145 -0.96 8.62 2.06
CA ILE A 145 -1.92 7.77 1.33
C ILE A 145 -2.94 7.18 2.29
N PRO A 146 -4.24 7.30 1.99
CA PRO A 146 -5.32 6.64 2.73
C PRO A 146 -5.49 5.22 2.22
N TRP A 147 -4.94 4.26 2.94
CA TRP A 147 -5.05 2.84 2.65
C TRP A 147 -6.31 2.24 3.26
N MET A 148 -6.85 1.22 2.63
CA MET A 148 -7.94 0.40 3.17
C MET A 148 -7.47 -1.05 3.28
N GLY A 149 -7.58 -1.62 4.45
CA GLY A 149 -7.07 -2.96 4.72
C GLY A 149 -7.40 -3.45 6.12
N PHE A 150 -6.59 -4.37 6.61
CA PHE A 150 -6.73 -4.92 7.96
C PHE A 150 -5.34 -5.24 8.55
N PRO A 151 -5.19 -5.25 9.88
CA PRO A 151 -3.89 -5.54 10.52
C PRO A 151 -3.41 -6.96 10.22
N ILE A 152 -2.11 -7.13 9.90
CA ILE A 152 -1.50 -8.46 9.70
C ILE A 152 -1.66 -9.31 10.96
N SER A 153 -1.64 -8.72 12.15
CA SER A 153 -1.85 -9.43 13.40
C SER A 153 -3.19 -10.19 13.46
N ALA A 154 -4.22 -9.73 12.74
CA ALA A 154 -5.48 -10.45 12.63
C ALA A 154 -5.33 -11.72 11.78
N LEU A 155 -4.57 -11.66 10.67
CA LEU A 155 -4.21 -12.85 9.89
C LEU A 155 -3.41 -13.83 10.75
N LEU A 156 -2.39 -13.37 11.46
CA LEU A 156 -1.54 -14.22 12.29
C LEU A 156 -2.34 -14.95 13.37
N LYS A 157 -3.29 -14.28 14.01
CA LYS A 157 -4.21 -14.93 14.95
C LYS A 157 -5.06 -16.02 14.30
N HIS A 158 -5.43 -15.85 13.02
CA HIS A 158 -6.24 -16.82 12.29
C HIS A 158 -5.45 -18.05 11.87
N VAL A 159 -4.20 -17.85 11.39
CA VAL A 159 -3.36 -18.96 10.87
C VAL A 159 -2.54 -19.67 11.94
N GLU A 160 -2.49 -19.13 13.15
CA GLU A 160 -1.85 -19.69 14.33
C GLU A 160 -0.36 -20.06 14.08
N PRO A 161 0.56 -19.09 14.18
CA PRO A 161 1.99 -19.32 14.05
C PRO A 161 2.48 -20.37 15.05
N THR A 162 3.34 -21.30 14.62
CA THR A 162 4.02 -22.22 15.54
C THR A 162 5.08 -21.47 16.36
N SER A 163 5.58 -22.08 17.43
CA SER A 163 6.67 -21.52 18.24
C SER A 163 7.99 -21.33 17.48
N LYS A 164 8.12 -21.93 16.31
CA LYS A 164 9.29 -21.81 15.42
C LYS A 164 9.23 -20.60 14.51
N ALA A 165 8.03 -20.02 14.27
CA ALA A 165 7.87 -18.85 13.43
C ALA A 165 8.58 -17.63 14.05
N LYS A 166 9.52 -17.04 13.31
CA LYS A 166 10.27 -15.84 13.71
C LYS A 166 10.12 -14.71 12.69
N TYR A 167 9.85 -15.04 11.44
CA TYR A 167 9.74 -14.12 10.33
C TYR A 167 8.53 -14.47 9.46
N ILE A 168 8.10 -13.48 8.68
CA ILE A 168 7.13 -13.66 7.61
C ILE A 168 7.82 -13.30 6.30
N ARG A 169 7.66 -14.17 5.31
CA ARG A 169 8.13 -13.97 3.95
C ARG A 169 6.92 -13.77 3.03
N PHE A 170 6.98 -12.76 2.17
CA PHE A 170 5.95 -12.42 1.19
C PHE A 170 6.50 -12.58 -0.21
N GLU A 171 5.67 -13.06 -1.14
CA GLU A 171 6.00 -13.16 -2.55
C GLU A 171 4.97 -12.46 -3.42
N THR A 172 5.45 -11.68 -4.38
CA THR A 172 4.65 -11.11 -5.47
C THR A 172 4.32 -12.18 -6.51
N LEU A 173 3.25 -11.97 -7.28
CA LEU A 173 2.93 -12.79 -8.45
C LEU A 173 4.10 -12.82 -9.44
N GLN A 174 4.47 -14.03 -9.88
CA GLN A 174 5.35 -14.21 -11.03
C GLN A 174 4.52 -14.62 -12.24
N ASP A 175 4.25 -13.67 -13.12
CA ASP A 175 3.54 -13.87 -14.38
C ASP A 175 4.10 -12.93 -15.47
N PRO A 176 5.13 -13.36 -16.19
CA PRO A 176 5.72 -12.54 -17.25
C PRO A 176 4.76 -12.18 -18.39
N LYS A 177 3.58 -12.81 -18.48
CA LYS A 177 2.58 -12.47 -19.50
C LYS A 177 1.86 -11.18 -19.14
N SER A 178 1.44 -11.03 -17.87
CA SER A 178 0.74 -9.85 -17.37
C SER A 178 1.67 -8.78 -16.78
N MET A 179 2.91 -9.17 -16.44
CA MET A 179 3.92 -8.31 -15.82
C MET A 179 5.16 -8.20 -16.73
N PRO A 180 5.17 -7.28 -17.70
CA PRO A 180 6.19 -7.21 -18.75
C PRO A 180 7.60 -6.96 -18.23
N GLY A 181 7.78 -6.29 -17.08
CA GLY A 181 9.09 -6.08 -16.45
C GLY A 181 9.78 -7.39 -16.04
N GLN A 182 9.00 -8.45 -15.80
CA GLN A 182 9.54 -9.77 -15.45
C GLN A 182 10.14 -10.52 -16.67
N ARG A 183 9.95 -9.99 -17.90
CA ARG A 183 10.52 -10.57 -19.13
C ARG A 183 11.91 -10.05 -19.47
N SER A 184 12.37 -9.01 -18.78
CA SER A 184 13.65 -8.37 -19.10
C SER A 184 14.81 -9.32 -18.83
N SER A 185 15.52 -9.69 -19.89
CA SER A 185 16.76 -10.48 -19.82
C SER A 185 17.95 -9.71 -19.23
N PHE A 186 17.83 -8.38 -19.11
CA PHE A 186 18.78 -7.52 -18.39
C PHE A 186 18.35 -7.29 -16.94
N GLY A 187 17.41 -8.10 -16.43
CA GLY A 187 16.82 -7.95 -15.12
C GLY A 187 17.84 -8.13 -14.01
N LEU A 188 18.00 -7.09 -13.19
CA LEU A 188 18.73 -7.16 -11.92
C LEU A 188 17.99 -8.02 -10.89
N ILE A 189 16.72 -8.37 -11.13
CA ILE A 189 15.82 -9.00 -10.17
C ILE A 189 15.58 -10.46 -10.55
N ASP A 190 15.93 -11.37 -9.63
CA ASP A 190 15.46 -12.74 -9.65
C ASP A 190 14.01 -12.77 -9.17
N TRP A 191 13.09 -13.02 -10.11
CA TRP A 191 11.66 -13.11 -9.82
C TRP A 191 11.27 -14.44 -9.16
N PRO A 192 10.26 -14.49 -8.29
CA PRO A 192 9.37 -13.40 -7.89
C PRO A 192 10.03 -12.41 -6.93
N TYR A 193 9.46 -11.19 -6.83
CA TYR A 193 9.85 -10.24 -5.81
C TYR A 193 9.51 -10.78 -4.42
N VAL A 194 10.49 -10.74 -3.53
CA VAL A 194 10.41 -11.28 -2.18
C VAL A 194 10.82 -10.23 -1.16
N GLU A 195 10.03 -10.14 -0.09
CA GLU A 195 10.35 -9.36 1.10
C GLU A 195 9.97 -10.08 2.39
N GLY A 196 10.47 -9.58 3.50
CA GLY A 196 10.20 -10.18 4.80
C GLY A 196 10.09 -9.16 5.94
N LEU A 197 9.42 -9.58 6.99
CA LEU A 197 9.33 -8.89 8.27
C LEU A 197 9.70 -9.84 9.39
N ARG A 198 10.19 -9.31 10.51
CA ARG A 198 10.17 -10.04 11.77
C ARG A 198 8.72 -10.26 12.22
N LEU A 199 8.49 -11.31 12.97
CA LEU A 199 7.13 -11.61 13.45
C LEU A 199 6.58 -10.52 14.37
N ASP A 200 7.40 -9.92 15.23
CA ASP A 200 7.02 -8.82 16.10
C ASP A 200 6.71 -7.52 15.33
N GLU A 201 7.43 -7.24 14.23
CA GLU A 201 7.11 -6.15 13.32
C GLU A 201 5.72 -6.35 12.67
N ALA A 202 5.45 -7.57 12.22
CA ALA A 202 4.16 -7.92 11.63
C ALA A 202 3.00 -7.91 12.65
N MET A 203 3.29 -8.16 13.93
CA MET A 203 2.32 -8.05 15.01
C MET A 203 2.01 -6.60 15.41
N ASN A 204 2.83 -5.63 14.99
CA ASN A 204 2.59 -4.23 15.29
C ASN A 204 1.29 -3.75 14.61
N PRO A 205 0.41 -3.02 15.31
CA PRO A 205 -0.88 -2.57 14.78
C PRO A 205 -0.81 -1.70 13.52
N LEU A 206 0.34 -1.06 13.24
CA LEU A 206 0.54 -0.24 12.05
C LEU A 206 0.78 -1.09 10.78
N ALA A 207 1.23 -2.34 10.90
CA ALA A 207 1.44 -3.21 9.75
C ALA A 207 0.11 -3.77 9.26
N ILE A 208 -0.27 -3.45 8.02
CA ILE A 208 -1.54 -3.87 7.43
C ILE A 208 -1.35 -4.59 6.09
N LEU A 209 -2.32 -5.44 5.77
CA LEU A 209 -2.57 -5.92 4.42
C LEU A 209 -3.65 -5.04 3.80
N ALA A 210 -3.30 -4.29 2.76
CA ALA A 210 -4.20 -3.37 2.10
C ALA A 210 -4.79 -3.99 0.83
N VAL A 211 -6.09 -3.72 0.61
CA VAL A 211 -6.89 -4.14 -0.56
C VAL A 211 -7.52 -2.95 -1.26
N GLY A 212 -7.38 -1.75 -0.70
CA GLY A 212 -7.93 -0.51 -1.23
C GLY A 212 -7.12 0.72 -0.82
N MET A 213 -7.45 1.84 -1.47
CA MET A 213 -6.95 3.17 -1.16
C MET A 213 -7.94 4.23 -1.66
N TYR A 214 -7.98 5.39 -1.02
CA TYR A 214 -8.90 6.51 -1.40
C TYR A 214 -10.36 6.05 -1.54
N GLY A 215 -10.86 5.26 -0.60
CA GLY A 215 -12.26 4.83 -0.61
C GLY A 215 -12.63 3.81 -1.67
N ARG A 216 -11.67 3.26 -2.44
CA ARG A 216 -11.91 2.31 -3.52
C ARG A 216 -10.90 1.14 -3.48
N GLU A 217 -11.11 0.14 -4.31
CA GLU A 217 -10.16 -0.97 -4.51
C GLU A 217 -8.79 -0.46 -4.99
N LEU A 218 -7.73 -1.25 -4.71
CA LEU A 218 -6.38 -0.93 -5.16
C LEU A 218 -6.32 -0.88 -6.70
N PRO A 219 -5.77 0.20 -7.29
CA PRO A 219 -5.34 0.18 -8.68
C PRO A 219 -4.21 -0.84 -8.90
N ASN A 220 -4.14 -1.44 -10.08
CA ASN A 220 -3.14 -2.45 -10.43
C ASN A 220 -1.71 -1.96 -10.17
N GLN A 221 -1.38 -0.74 -10.60
CA GLN A 221 -0.07 -0.12 -10.41
C GLN A 221 0.28 0.15 -8.94
N ASN A 222 -0.68 0.13 -8.05
CA ASN A 222 -0.49 0.30 -6.61
C ASN A 222 -0.41 -1.03 -5.85
N GLY A 223 -0.41 -2.17 -6.57
CA GLY A 223 -0.21 -3.49 -5.99
C GLY A 223 -1.47 -4.30 -5.74
N ALA A 224 -2.51 -4.07 -6.56
CA ALA A 224 -3.74 -4.87 -6.51
C ALA A 224 -3.47 -6.38 -6.66
N PRO A 225 -4.37 -7.23 -6.13
CA PRO A 225 -5.51 -6.90 -5.30
C PRO A 225 -5.19 -6.87 -3.81
N LEU A 226 -3.98 -7.30 -3.40
CA LEU A 226 -3.51 -7.39 -2.02
C LEU A 226 -2.05 -6.96 -1.92
N ARG A 227 -1.76 -6.04 -1.02
CA ARG A 227 -0.40 -5.58 -0.75
C ARG A 227 -0.11 -5.41 0.73
N LEU A 228 1.18 -5.43 1.07
CA LEU A 228 1.67 -5.04 2.38
C LEU A 228 1.81 -3.51 2.47
N VAL A 229 1.52 -2.95 3.65
CA VAL A 229 1.85 -1.56 4.00
C VAL A 229 2.46 -1.53 5.41
N VAL A 230 3.70 -1.02 5.49
CA VAL A 230 4.47 -0.87 6.73
C VAL A 230 5.00 0.56 6.77
N PRO A 231 4.28 1.52 7.41
CA PRO A 231 4.50 2.94 7.20
C PRO A 231 5.83 3.47 7.74
N TRP A 232 6.47 2.80 8.71
CA TRP A 232 7.76 3.23 9.28
C TRP A 232 8.99 2.72 8.52
N LYS A 233 8.77 1.88 7.49
CA LYS A 233 9.82 1.31 6.64
C LYS A 233 9.80 1.93 5.26
N TYR A 234 10.94 1.87 4.57
CA TYR A 234 11.00 2.29 3.16
C TYR A 234 10.02 1.48 2.30
N GLY A 235 9.45 2.15 1.30
CA GLY A 235 8.34 1.62 0.50
C GLY A 235 8.59 0.29 -0.20
N PHE A 236 9.86 -0.07 -0.47
CA PHE A 236 10.18 -1.36 -1.09
C PHE A 236 9.88 -2.57 -0.19
N LYS A 237 9.80 -2.39 1.15
CA LYS A 237 9.33 -3.43 2.08
C LYS A 237 7.87 -3.80 1.88
N SER A 238 7.09 -2.91 1.31
CA SER A 238 5.63 -3.05 1.15
C SER A 238 5.31 -3.81 -0.14
N VAL A 239 5.44 -5.13 -0.09
CA VAL A 239 5.23 -6.07 -1.21
C VAL A 239 3.86 -5.87 -1.85
N LYS A 240 3.81 -5.93 -3.19
CA LYS A 240 2.63 -5.71 -4.01
C LYS A 240 2.14 -7.02 -4.63
N SER A 241 0.85 -7.09 -4.96
CA SER A 241 0.25 -8.23 -5.67
C SER A 241 0.64 -9.58 -5.06
N ILE A 242 0.41 -9.71 -3.74
CA ILE A 242 0.85 -10.85 -2.92
C ILE A 242 0.09 -12.12 -3.32
N VAL A 243 0.84 -13.20 -3.57
CA VAL A 243 0.29 -14.54 -3.85
C VAL A 243 0.72 -15.59 -2.82
N ARG A 244 1.73 -15.29 -1.98
CA ARG A 244 2.19 -16.20 -0.93
C ARG A 244 2.64 -15.43 0.30
N ILE A 245 2.28 -15.97 1.47
CA ILE A 245 2.69 -15.52 2.79
C ILE A 245 3.19 -16.76 3.55
N SER A 246 4.50 -16.83 3.80
CA SER A 246 5.12 -17.97 4.48
C SER A 246 5.68 -17.54 5.84
N LEU A 247 5.33 -18.25 6.89
CA LEU A 247 5.97 -18.05 8.19
C LEU A 247 7.20 -18.94 8.27
N VAL A 248 8.35 -18.37 8.65
CA VAL A 248 9.64 -19.09 8.61
C VAL A 248 10.43 -18.87 9.89
N SER A 249 11.29 -19.85 10.22
CA SER A 249 12.15 -19.81 11.41
C SER A 249 13.41 -18.96 11.21
N GLU A 250 13.82 -18.77 9.97
CA GLU A 250 15.04 -18.03 9.61
C GLU A 250 14.71 -16.76 8.83
N GLN A 251 15.61 -15.77 8.92
CA GLN A 251 15.45 -14.53 8.18
C GLN A 251 15.47 -14.81 6.67
N PRO A 252 14.39 -14.47 5.94
CA PRO A 252 14.36 -14.68 4.50
C PRO A 252 15.31 -13.71 3.79
N LYS A 253 15.96 -14.18 2.72
CA LYS A 253 16.63 -13.28 1.79
C LYS A 253 15.59 -12.46 1.05
N THR A 254 15.78 -11.14 1.03
CA THR A 254 14.91 -10.22 0.29
C THR A 254 15.49 -9.89 -1.07
N THR A 255 14.66 -9.48 -2.01
CA THR A 255 15.07 -9.19 -3.39
C THR A 255 16.17 -8.13 -3.44
N TRP A 256 15.93 -6.96 -2.84
CA TRP A 256 16.91 -5.87 -2.87
C TRP A 256 18.19 -6.19 -2.10
N GLN A 257 18.09 -6.89 -0.98
CA GLN A 257 19.27 -7.35 -0.24
C GLN A 257 20.12 -8.32 -1.06
N SER A 258 19.49 -9.15 -1.89
CA SER A 258 20.21 -10.08 -2.79
C SER A 258 20.92 -9.36 -3.94
N ILE A 259 20.39 -8.23 -4.39
CA ILE A 259 20.93 -7.43 -5.49
C ILE A 259 22.08 -6.53 -5.01
N ALA A 260 21.87 -5.83 -3.89
CA ALA A 260 22.81 -4.83 -3.39
C ALA A 260 22.73 -4.73 -1.85
N ALA A 261 23.31 -5.70 -1.15
CA ALA A 261 23.30 -5.78 0.31
C ALA A 261 23.97 -4.58 1.01
N ASN A 262 24.84 -3.85 0.30
CA ASN A 262 25.47 -2.62 0.79
C ASN A 262 24.57 -1.38 0.65
N GLU A 263 23.46 -1.47 -0.08
CA GLU A 263 22.51 -0.38 -0.28
C GLU A 263 21.17 -0.63 0.42
N TYR A 264 20.77 -1.90 0.54
CA TYR A 264 19.45 -2.31 1.02
C TYR A 264 19.56 -3.37 2.12
N GLY A 265 19.23 -2.96 3.33
CA GLY A 265 19.21 -3.86 4.48
C GLY A 265 17.87 -4.59 4.65
N PHE A 266 17.84 -5.59 5.51
CA PHE A 266 16.63 -6.37 5.81
C PHE A 266 15.56 -5.53 6.51
N TYR A 267 15.96 -4.72 7.49
CA TYR A 267 14.99 -3.94 8.28
C TYR A 267 14.36 -2.82 7.47
N ALA A 268 15.15 -2.13 6.66
CA ALA A 268 14.71 -1.04 5.80
C ALA A 268 13.86 0.02 6.53
N ASN A 269 14.17 0.29 7.78
CA ASN A 269 13.54 1.34 8.56
C ASN A 269 13.93 2.70 8.01
N VAL A 270 12.96 3.62 7.90
CA VAL A 270 13.26 4.99 7.52
C VAL A 270 14.17 5.62 8.57
N ASN A 271 15.40 5.94 8.17
CA ASN A 271 16.42 6.47 9.05
C ASN A 271 17.16 7.63 8.39
N PRO A 272 16.95 8.89 8.84
CA PRO A 272 17.60 10.07 8.28
C PRO A 272 19.11 10.14 8.54
N THR A 273 19.64 9.29 9.43
CA THR A 273 21.06 9.29 9.81
C THR A 273 21.90 8.24 9.09
N VAL A 274 21.27 7.43 8.23
CA VAL A 274 21.91 6.42 7.39
C VAL A 274 21.62 6.73 5.93
N ASP A 275 22.59 7.37 5.28
CA ASP A 275 22.44 7.75 3.88
C ASP A 275 22.51 6.52 2.95
N HIS A 276 21.83 6.61 1.82
CA HIS A 276 22.07 5.71 0.70
C HIS A 276 23.42 6.06 0.07
N PRO A 277 24.20 5.11 -0.48
CA PRO A 277 25.52 5.43 -1.06
C PRO A 277 25.53 6.53 -2.15
N ARG A 278 24.36 6.78 -2.77
CA ARG A 278 24.22 7.71 -3.90
C ARG A 278 23.47 9.01 -3.56
N TRP A 279 22.76 9.08 -2.43
CA TRP A 279 22.02 10.27 -2.00
C TRP A 279 21.79 10.30 -0.49
N THR A 280 21.47 11.47 0.03
CA THR A 280 21.14 11.63 1.45
C THR A 280 19.71 11.17 1.76
N GLN A 281 19.53 10.58 2.94
CA GLN A 281 18.22 10.24 3.49
C GLN A 281 17.71 11.31 4.49
N ALA A 282 18.50 12.34 4.78
CA ALA A 282 18.14 13.37 5.75
C ALA A 282 16.95 14.24 5.30
N ARG A 283 16.68 14.29 3.99
CA ARG A 283 15.59 15.09 3.42
C ARG A 283 14.73 14.23 2.46
N GLU A 284 13.50 14.65 2.31
CA GLU A 284 12.56 14.00 1.39
C GLU A 284 11.76 15.03 0.59
N ARG A 285 11.43 14.64 -0.63
CA ARG A 285 10.55 15.40 -1.51
C ARG A 285 9.13 14.85 -1.38
N ARG A 286 8.23 15.59 -0.72
CA ARG A 286 6.82 15.23 -0.59
C ARG A 286 6.07 15.55 -1.89
N LEU A 287 5.36 14.56 -2.42
CA LEU A 287 4.52 14.73 -3.61
C LEU A 287 3.13 15.29 -3.26
N PRO A 288 2.55 16.18 -4.12
CA PRO A 288 3.17 16.74 -5.34
C PRO A 288 4.30 17.72 -5.04
N SER A 289 5.28 17.76 -5.93
CA SER A 289 6.43 18.66 -5.83
C SER A 289 6.88 19.05 -7.23
N GLY A 290 6.81 20.35 -7.54
CA GLY A 290 7.20 20.92 -8.83
C GLY A 290 8.57 21.57 -8.81
N LEU A 291 9.11 21.86 -10.00
CA LEU A 291 10.38 22.56 -10.16
C LEU A 291 10.35 23.97 -9.54
N PHE A 292 9.20 24.67 -9.72
CA PHE A 292 9.01 26.05 -9.23
C PHE A 292 8.36 26.12 -7.83
N SER A 293 7.92 24.96 -7.30
CA SER A 293 7.33 24.84 -5.96
C SER A 293 7.80 23.54 -5.32
N PRO A 294 9.08 23.50 -4.91
CA PRO A 294 9.65 22.31 -4.31
C PRO A 294 9.06 22.09 -2.91
N ASN A 295 8.52 20.89 -2.67
CA ASN A 295 7.97 20.50 -1.38
C ASN A 295 8.99 19.54 -0.69
N VAL A 296 10.07 20.12 -0.18
CA VAL A 296 11.15 19.40 0.50
C VAL A 296 11.01 19.59 2.00
N ARG A 297 11.19 18.50 2.75
CA ARG A 297 11.13 18.48 4.22
C ARG A 297 12.22 17.60 4.79
N GLU A 298 12.46 17.72 6.08
CA GLU A 298 13.34 16.80 6.82
C GLU A 298 12.67 15.45 6.97
N THR A 299 13.44 14.37 6.78
CA THR A 299 12.98 13.01 7.01
C THR A 299 12.93 12.73 8.51
N GLN A 300 11.83 12.19 8.97
CA GLN A 300 11.65 11.79 10.36
C GLN A 300 12.09 10.33 10.57
N MET A 301 12.71 10.05 11.71
CA MET A 301 13.05 8.67 12.09
C MET A 301 11.81 7.81 12.12
N PHE A 302 11.91 6.57 11.59
CA PHE A 302 10.77 5.67 11.39
C PHE A 302 9.60 6.33 10.63
N ASN A 303 9.90 7.27 9.74
CA ASN A 303 8.89 8.03 8.99
C ASN A 303 7.88 8.77 9.89
N GLY A 304 8.29 9.11 11.11
CA GLY A 304 7.46 9.80 12.11
C GLY A 304 6.59 8.88 12.98
N TYR A 305 6.86 7.58 13.01
CA TYR A 305 6.15 6.57 13.82
C TYR A 305 7.01 6.05 14.98
N SER A 306 7.94 6.87 15.49
CA SER A 306 8.89 6.45 16.54
C SER A 306 8.18 6.00 17.81
N ASP A 307 7.11 6.66 18.21
CA ASP A 307 6.38 6.35 19.45
C ASP A 307 5.76 4.94 19.41
N GLU A 308 5.36 4.48 18.23
CA GLU A 308 4.69 3.20 18.03
C GLU A 308 5.66 2.04 17.76
N VAL A 309 6.90 2.33 17.29
CA VAL A 309 7.76 1.26 16.76
C VAL A 309 9.17 1.23 17.32
N ALA A 310 9.68 2.31 17.92
CA ALA A 310 11.08 2.36 18.37
C ALA A 310 11.43 1.25 19.36
N ALA A 311 10.49 0.86 20.21
CA ALA A 311 10.66 -0.22 21.19
C ALA A 311 10.99 -1.58 20.55
N LEU A 312 10.52 -1.85 19.31
CA LEU A 312 10.84 -3.08 18.56
C LEU A 312 12.34 -3.23 18.28
N TYR A 313 13.07 -2.14 18.27
CA TYR A 313 14.48 -2.08 17.88
C TYR A 313 15.41 -1.77 19.03
N THR A 314 14.93 -1.86 20.27
CA THR A 314 15.76 -1.65 21.46
C THR A 314 16.94 -2.61 21.47
N GLY A 315 18.14 -2.09 21.60
CA GLY A 315 19.38 -2.87 21.58
C GLY A 315 19.96 -3.17 20.19
N LEU A 316 19.26 -2.79 19.10
CA LEU A 316 19.78 -2.91 17.75
C LEU A 316 20.53 -1.62 17.33
N ASP A 317 21.72 -1.79 16.79
CA ASP A 317 22.42 -0.70 16.12
C ASP A 317 21.81 -0.46 14.74
N LEU A 318 20.96 0.57 14.61
CA LEU A 318 20.22 0.89 13.39
C LEU A 318 21.09 1.47 12.26
N ARG A 319 22.39 1.70 12.49
CA ARG A 319 23.34 2.04 11.42
C ARG A 319 23.88 0.80 10.72
N LYS A 320 23.91 -0.33 11.44
CA LYS A 320 24.34 -1.63 10.90
C LYS A 320 23.15 -2.47 10.43
N ASN A 321 22.01 -2.29 11.10
CA ASN A 321 20.78 -3.02 10.85
C ASN A 321 19.76 -2.08 10.16
N TYR A 322 20.05 -1.70 8.93
CA TYR A 322 19.23 -0.82 8.11
C TYR A 322 18.37 -1.60 7.08
#